data_ae6f8ed7306287e4b37b1d30c7026f16
#
_entry.id   ae6f8ed7306287e4b37b1d30c7026f16
#
_cell.length_a   1.000
_cell.length_b   1.000
_cell.length_c   1.000
_cell.angle_alpha   90.00
_cell.angle_beta   90.00
_cell.angle_gamma   90.00
#
_symmetry.space_group_name_H-M   'P 1'
#
loop_
_entity.id
_entity.type
_entity.pdbx_description
1 polymer ?
#
loop_
_entity_poly.entity_id
_entity_poly.type
_entity_poly.pdbx_seq_one_letter_code
_entity_poly.pdbx_strand_id
1 'polypeptide(L)' 'MADDTFRQFCTRMWLDYCDENSSFGSTTLSEKEYVKEYNQWLLQQYAKHKEEQ' A
#
# COMPACT_ATOMS: atom_id res chain seq x y z
N MET A 1 -13.88 13.57 -2.89
CA MET A 1 -13.46 13.32 -2.16
C MET A 1 -13.26 12.01 -1.70
N ALA A 2 -13.87 11.35 -1.08
CA ALA A 2 -13.54 10.11 -0.52
C ALA A 2 -13.56 8.98 -1.45
N ASP A 3 -13.63 9.23 -2.67
CA ASP A 3 -13.78 8.18 -3.57
C ASP A 3 -12.61 7.34 -3.73
N ASP A 4 -11.44 7.82 -3.41
CA ASP A 4 -10.25 7.06 -3.64
C ASP A 4 -9.73 6.39 -2.42
N THR A 5 -10.60 5.92 -1.59
CA THR A 5 -10.15 5.36 -0.32
C THR A 5 -9.20 4.19 -0.50
N PHE A 6 -9.52 3.27 -1.40
CA PHE A 6 -8.63 2.12 -1.60
C PHE A 6 -7.31 2.59 -2.18
N ARG A 7 -7.37 3.51 -3.11
CA ARG A 7 -6.17 4.03 -3.72
C ARG A 7 -5.29 4.73 -2.69
N GLN A 8 -5.92 5.53 -1.83
CA GLN A 8 -5.19 6.22 -0.77
C GLN A 8 -4.58 5.21 0.20
N PHE A 9 -5.32 4.16 0.49
CA PHE A 9 -4.82 3.12 1.37
C PHE A 9 -3.57 2.47 0.76
N CYS A 10 -3.62 2.17 -0.53
CA CYS A 10 -2.48 1.57 -1.20
C CYS A 10 -1.28 2.50 -1.20
N THR A 11 -1.50 3.76 -1.45
CA THR A 11 -0.42 4.74 -1.46
C THR A 11 0.23 4.81 -0.09
N ARG A 12 -0.58 4.77 0.96
CA ARG A 12 -0.07 4.83 2.30
C ARG A 12 0.77 3.60 2.61
N MET A 13 0.29 2.44 2.23
CA MET A 13 1.02 1.21 2.45
C MET A 13 2.33 1.21 1.66
N TRP A 14 2.30 1.75 0.46
CA TRP A 14 3.49 1.83 -0.35
C TRP A 14 4.52 2.78 0.27
N LEU A 15 4.06 3.88 0.83
CA LEU A 15 4.97 4.82 1.47
C LEU A 15 5.65 4.18 2.67
N ASP A 16 4.90 3.42 3.46
CA ASP A 16 5.48 2.70 4.57
C ASP A 16 6.52 1.71 4.08
N TYR A 17 6.20 1.01 3.02
CA TYR A 17 7.11 0.04 2.44
C TYR A 17 8.40 0.72 1.99
N CYS A 18 8.28 1.86 1.32
CA CYS A 18 9.45 2.58 0.86
C CYS A 18 10.30 3.07 2.02
N ASP A 19 9.63 3.54 3.05
CA ASP A 19 10.33 4.07 4.21
C ASP A 19 11.17 2.98 4.87
N GLU A 20 10.57 1.81 5.03
CA GLU A 20 11.28 0.71 5.66
C GLU A 20 12.43 0.24 4.79
N ASN A 21 12.21 0.14 3.51
CA ASN A 21 13.23 -0.41 2.64
C ASN A 21 14.35 0.58 2.37
N SER A 22 14.06 1.86 2.37
CA SER A 22 15.13 2.82 2.12
C SER A 22 16.14 2.84 3.26
N SER A 23 15.74 2.40 4.44
CA SER A 23 16.66 2.34 5.56
C SER A 23 17.80 1.38 5.28
N PHE A 24 17.56 0.40 4.44
CA PHE A 24 18.57 -0.59 4.14
C PHE A 24 19.26 -0.33 2.81
N GLY A 25 18.91 0.75 2.14
CA GLY A 25 19.53 1.05 0.88
C GLY A 25 19.10 0.14 -0.25
N SER A 26 18.00 -0.56 -0.07
CA SER A 26 17.51 -1.46 -1.10
C SER A 26 16.69 -0.71 -2.13
N THR A 27 16.55 -1.30 -3.31
CA THR A 27 15.69 -0.74 -4.32
C THR A 27 14.26 -1.07 -3.98
N THR A 28 13.39 -0.11 -4.11
CA THR A 28 11.98 -0.33 -3.83
C THR A 28 11.19 -0.36 -5.11
N LEU A 29 10.04 -0.99 -5.07
CA LEU A 29 9.13 -0.99 -6.21
C LEU A 29 8.47 0.37 -6.31
N SER A 30 8.07 0.75 -7.53
CA SER A 30 7.28 1.95 -7.69
C SER A 30 5.87 1.66 -7.15
N GLU A 31 5.11 2.71 -6.92
CA GLU A 31 3.77 2.55 -6.38
C GLU A 31 2.94 1.64 -7.27
N LYS A 32 3.06 1.83 -8.58
CA LYS A 32 2.31 1.04 -9.53
C LYS A 32 2.69 -0.44 -9.43
N GLU A 33 3.97 -0.72 -9.36
CA GLU A 33 4.43 -2.09 -9.27
C GLU A 33 4.08 -2.71 -7.93
N TYR A 34 4.19 -1.94 -6.88
CA TYR A 34 3.86 -2.42 -5.55
C TYR A 34 2.40 -2.84 -5.49
N VAL A 35 1.52 -1.99 -5.98
CA VAL A 35 0.09 -2.29 -5.95
C VAL A 35 -0.21 -3.51 -6.82
N LYS A 36 0.47 -3.63 -7.94
CA LYS A 36 0.25 -4.75 -8.81
C LYS A 36 0.70 -6.06 -8.17
N GLU A 37 1.87 -6.04 -7.54
CA GLU A 37 2.41 -7.25 -6.93
C GLU A 37 1.61 -7.69 -5.72
N TYR A 38 1.20 -6.75 -4.92
CA TYR A 38 0.51 -7.06 -3.68
C TYR A 38 -0.98 -6.79 -3.73
N ASN A 39 -1.54 -6.79 -4.92
CA ASN A 39 -2.93 -6.42 -5.08
C ASN A 39 -3.87 -7.22 -4.19
N GLN A 40 -3.74 -8.55 -4.21
CA GLN A 40 -4.61 -9.39 -3.41
C GLN A 40 -4.41 -9.15 -1.92
N TRP A 41 -3.18 -9.03 -1.52
CA TRP A 41 -2.88 -8.76 -0.12
C TRP A 41 -3.44 -7.40 0.30
N LEU A 42 -3.29 -6.40 -0.57
CA LEU A 42 -3.79 -5.07 -0.28
C LEU A 42 -5.32 -5.09 -0.16
N LEU A 43 -5.98 -5.85 -1.00
CA LEU A 43 -7.43 -5.96 -0.91
C LEU A 43 -7.86 -6.56 0.42
N GLN A 44 -7.16 -7.57 0.87
CA GLN A 44 -7.47 -8.18 2.15
C GLN A 44 -7.23 -7.20 3.30
N GLN A 45 -6.12 -6.50 3.25
CA GLN A 45 -5.80 -5.53 4.30
C GLN A 45 -6.81 -4.40 4.32
N TYR A 46 -7.23 -3.97 3.14
CA TYR A 46 -8.19 -2.89 3.05
C TYR A 46 -9.55 -3.33 3.62
N ALA A 47 -9.94 -4.55 3.34
CA ALA A 47 -11.20 -5.07 3.87
C ALA A 47 -11.17 -5.10 5.39
N LYS A 48 -10.05 -5.54 5.95
CA LYS A 48 -9.91 -5.56 7.38
C LYS A 48 -9.92 -4.15 7.95
N HIS A 49 -9.24 -3.24 7.28
CA HIS A 49 -9.18 -1.86 7.71
C HIS A 49 -10.58 -1.25 7.76
N LYS A 50 -11.38 -1.55 6.75
CA LYS A 50 -12.74 -1.05 6.72
C LYS A 50 -13.59 -1.63 7.83
N GLU A 51 -13.40 -2.90 8.11
CA GLU A 51 -14.18 -3.54 9.14
C GLU A 51 -13.90 -2.96 10.51
N GLU A 52 -12.69 -2.54 10.74
CA GLU A 52 -12.32 -2.01 12.02
C GLU A 52 -12.85 -0.60 12.25
N GLN A 53 -13.30 0.03 11.23
CA GLN A 53 -13.87 1.34 11.38
C GLN A 53 -15.38 1.23 11.56
#